data_33de69e15c6ae1bde7acb43352426a41
#
_entry.id   33de69e15c6ae1bde7acb43352426a41
#
_cell.length_a   1.000
_cell.length_b   1.000
_cell.length_c   1.000
_cell.angle_alpha   90.00
_cell.angle_beta   90.00
_cell.angle_gamma   90.00
#
_symmetry.space_group_name_H-M   'P 1'
#
loop_
_entity.id
_entity.type
_entity.pdbx_description
1 polymer ?
#
loop_
_entity_poly.entity_id
_entity_poly.type
_entity_poly.pdbx_seq_one_letter_code
_entity_poly.pdbx_strand_id
1 'polypeptide(L)'
;MPLFFCLYLKINLVIVVGLAILNKTTTHRGAMKLFLDCSDAELIARLHETGLIDGVTTNPTLMKKSGRDPIEVIKEISDILPWNSSVSSEVVGETAEEMLEMSESYLDIGSNITIKVPCTYEGLKACKELSSNEIPVNVTLIFTTAQAILASKAGATYVSPFVGRVYDQHWDGISLIEEISDVYATHSVNTKVLAASIREARQVSHAFRVGADICTIPVTTFYSLYKSILTDKGLEIFNNDWASI
;
A
#
# COMPACT_ATOMS: atom_id res chain seq x y z
N MET A 1 -40.48 36.31 27.02
CA MET A 1 -39.55 35.16 27.17
C MET A 1 -39.44 34.24 25.95
N PRO A 2 -39.42 34.67 24.70
CA PRO A 2 -39.12 33.78 23.56
C PRO A 2 -37.70 33.95 22.97
N LEU A 3 -36.95 35.04 23.22
CA LEU A 3 -35.67 35.28 22.60
C LEU A 3 -34.52 34.40 23.18
N PHE A 4 -34.56 34.10 24.46
CA PHE A 4 -33.48 33.28 25.07
C PHE A 4 -33.52 31.81 24.66
N PHE A 5 -34.71 31.27 24.37
CA PHE A 5 -34.85 29.87 23.93
C PHE A 5 -34.36 29.64 22.51
N CYS A 6 -34.50 30.64 21.64
CA CYS A 6 -33.99 30.57 20.24
C CYS A 6 -32.47 30.69 20.18
N LEU A 7 -31.85 31.47 21.10
CA LEU A 7 -30.41 31.60 21.18
C LEU A 7 -29.74 30.32 21.71
N TYR A 8 -30.36 29.67 22.69
CA TYR A 8 -29.86 28.41 23.26
C TYR A 8 -29.92 27.24 22.28
N LEU A 9 -30.95 27.16 21.43
CA LEU A 9 -31.09 26.18 20.36
C LEU A 9 -30.06 26.42 19.24
N LYS A 10 -29.77 27.67 18.88
CA LYS A 10 -28.75 28.00 17.85
C LYS A 10 -27.33 27.69 18.34
N ILE A 11 -27.02 27.97 19.60
CA ILE A 11 -25.69 27.69 20.17
C ILE A 11 -25.47 26.16 20.28
N ASN A 12 -26.48 25.40 20.73
CA ASN A 12 -26.38 23.93 20.78
C ASN A 12 -26.28 23.32 19.39
N LEU A 13 -26.98 23.85 18.40
CA LEU A 13 -26.87 23.35 17.01
C LEU A 13 -25.49 23.63 16.41
N VAL A 14 -24.88 24.79 16.67
CA VAL A 14 -23.53 25.12 16.23
C VAL A 14 -22.47 24.27 16.95
N ILE A 15 -22.67 23.96 18.24
CA ILE A 15 -21.77 23.09 19.01
C ILE A 15 -21.91 21.64 18.52
N VAL A 16 -23.13 21.15 18.27
CA VAL A 16 -23.37 19.78 17.77
C VAL A 16 -22.88 19.63 16.33
N VAL A 17 -23.09 20.61 15.45
CA VAL A 17 -22.55 20.61 14.09
C VAL A 17 -21.03 20.80 14.11
N GLY A 18 -20.49 21.66 14.97
CA GLY A 18 -19.06 21.83 15.19
C GLY A 18 -18.38 20.57 15.74
N LEU A 19 -19.01 19.86 16.69
CA LEU A 19 -18.57 18.56 17.20
C LEU A 19 -18.73 17.43 16.16
N ALA A 20 -19.75 17.49 15.31
CA ALA A 20 -19.92 16.52 14.21
C ALA A 20 -18.89 16.75 13.06
N ILE A 21 -18.45 18.00 12.87
CA ILE A 21 -17.36 18.33 11.92
C ILE A 21 -15.98 18.03 12.54
N LEU A 22 -15.82 18.12 13.86
CA LEU A 22 -14.60 17.75 14.60
C LEU A 22 -14.53 16.22 14.87
N ASN A 23 -15.64 15.51 14.83
CA ASN A 23 -15.74 14.04 14.84
C ASN A 23 -15.66 13.41 13.43
N LYS A 24 -15.02 14.06 12.45
CA LYS A 24 -14.16 13.28 11.55
C LYS A 24 -13.02 12.79 12.45
N THR A 25 -13.31 11.71 13.17
CA THR A 25 -12.31 10.93 13.88
C THR A 25 -11.13 10.81 12.94
N THR A 26 -10.05 11.51 13.27
CA THR A 26 -8.74 11.08 12.88
C THR A 26 -8.58 9.70 13.48
N THR A 27 -9.13 8.69 12.79
CA THR A 27 -8.66 7.33 12.97
C THR A 27 -7.16 7.48 12.76
N HIS A 28 -6.36 7.28 13.80
CA HIS A 28 -4.93 7.14 13.68
C HIS A 28 -4.70 5.98 12.72
N ARG A 29 -4.70 6.28 11.42
CA ARG A 29 -4.17 5.37 10.41
C ARG A 29 -2.72 5.22 10.81
N GLY A 30 -2.20 3.98 10.85
CA GLY A 30 -0.82 3.71 11.21
C GLY A 30 0.15 4.54 10.37
N ALA A 31 1.45 4.49 10.67
CA ALA A 31 2.47 5.20 9.90
C ALA A 31 2.35 4.87 8.40
N MET A 32 2.53 5.88 7.55
CA MET A 32 2.65 5.68 6.10
C MET A 32 3.80 4.72 5.83
N LYS A 33 3.57 3.71 5.00
CA LYS A 33 4.60 2.74 4.61
C LYS A 33 4.93 2.85 3.14
N LEU A 34 6.22 2.77 2.82
CA LEU A 34 6.72 2.79 1.46
C LEU A 34 7.36 1.44 1.12
N PHE A 35 6.81 0.75 0.13
CA PHE A 35 7.33 -0.51 -0.37
C PHE A 35 8.00 -0.30 -1.73
N LEU A 36 8.98 -1.13 -2.05
CA LEU A 36 9.56 -1.20 -3.41
C LEU A 36 8.86 -2.28 -4.22
N ASP A 37 8.47 -1.97 -5.45
CA ASP A 37 8.04 -2.96 -6.45
C ASP A 37 9.27 -3.36 -7.29
N CYS A 38 10.01 -4.37 -6.80
CA CYS A 38 11.34 -4.70 -7.30
C CYS A 38 11.68 -6.17 -7.01
N SER A 39 12.46 -6.79 -7.92
CA SER A 39 13.04 -8.15 -7.76
C SER A 39 14.58 -8.14 -7.75
N ASP A 40 15.21 -6.99 -7.74
CA ASP A 40 16.68 -6.84 -7.70
C ASP A 40 17.12 -6.69 -6.23
N ALA A 41 17.69 -7.77 -5.68
CA ALA A 41 18.09 -7.83 -4.28
C ALA A 41 19.19 -6.81 -3.93
N GLU A 42 20.13 -6.52 -4.83
CA GLU A 42 21.20 -5.54 -4.58
C GLU A 42 20.62 -4.12 -4.48
N LEU A 43 19.70 -3.76 -5.38
CA LEU A 43 19.00 -2.47 -5.32
C LEU A 43 18.14 -2.35 -4.05
N ILE A 44 17.44 -3.42 -3.67
CA ILE A 44 16.63 -3.46 -2.44
C ILE A 44 17.53 -3.25 -1.22
N ALA A 45 18.64 -3.98 -1.10
CA ALA A 45 19.58 -3.85 0.00
C ALA A 45 20.08 -2.40 0.15
N ARG A 46 20.57 -1.82 -0.95
CA ARG A 46 21.07 -0.44 -0.95
C ARG A 46 20.01 0.59 -0.58
N LEU A 47 18.76 0.41 -1.03
CA LEU A 47 17.68 1.34 -0.69
C LEU A 47 17.15 1.12 0.71
N HIS A 48 17.17 -0.11 1.21
CA HIS A 48 16.79 -0.43 2.58
C HIS A 48 17.72 0.22 3.62
N GLU A 49 19.02 0.36 3.32
CA GLU A 49 20.00 1.07 4.18
C GLU A 49 19.60 2.54 4.45
N THR A 50 18.78 3.14 3.59
CA THR A 50 18.26 4.51 3.83
C THR A 50 17.29 4.59 5.01
N GLY A 51 16.76 3.47 5.49
CA GLY A 51 15.70 3.42 6.50
C GLY A 51 14.32 3.90 6.02
N LEU A 52 14.14 4.10 4.69
CA LEU A 52 12.90 4.64 4.12
C LEU A 52 11.99 3.56 3.52
N ILE A 53 12.43 2.29 3.50
CA ILE A 53 11.71 1.18 2.88
C ILE A 53 11.20 0.23 3.96
N ASP A 54 9.88 0.00 3.95
CA ASP A 54 9.17 -0.81 4.94
C ASP A 54 8.84 -2.24 4.43
N GLY A 55 9.01 -2.49 3.13
CA GLY A 55 8.71 -3.79 2.52
C GLY A 55 8.94 -3.81 1.01
N VAL A 56 8.65 -4.95 0.43
CA VAL A 56 8.82 -5.20 -1.01
C VAL A 56 7.61 -5.92 -1.56
N THR A 57 7.18 -5.55 -2.77
CA THR A 57 6.26 -6.34 -3.56
C THR A 57 6.97 -6.88 -4.79
N THR A 58 6.64 -8.11 -5.13
CA THR A 58 7.05 -8.73 -6.38
C THR A 58 5.84 -9.13 -7.21
N ASN A 59 6.07 -9.54 -8.44
CA ASN A 59 5.04 -10.06 -9.32
C ASN A 59 5.65 -10.90 -10.44
N PRO A 60 4.86 -11.74 -11.16
CA PRO A 60 5.38 -12.62 -12.20
C PRO A 60 6.16 -11.88 -13.31
N THR A 61 5.79 -10.64 -13.62
CA THR A 61 6.51 -9.83 -14.62
C THR A 61 7.92 -9.46 -14.15
N LEU A 62 8.09 -9.09 -12.88
CA LEU A 62 9.39 -8.79 -12.29
C LEU A 62 10.25 -10.06 -12.20
N MET A 63 9.66 -11.19 -11.79
CA MET A 63 10.37 -12.48 -11.75
C MET A 63 10.84 -12.90 -13.14
N LYS A 64 9.97 -12.80 -14.15
CA LYS A 64 10.38 -13.06 -15.55
C LYS A 64 11.53 -12.17 -16.01
N LYS A 65 11.53 -10.88 -15.64
CA LYS A 65 12.59 -9.94 -16.00
C LYS A 65 13.92 -10.22 -15.31
N SER A 66 13.89 -10.76 -14.08
CA SER A 66 15.11 -11.14 -13.36
C SER A 66 15.83 -12.29 -14.05
N GLY A 67 15.11 -13.16 -14.77
CA GLY A 67 15.67 -14.36 -15.43
C GLY A 67 16.17 -15.43 -14.44
N ARG A 68 15.84 -15.30 -13.14
CA ARG A 68 16.29 -16.15 -12.04
C ARG A 68 15.13 -16.98 -11.47
N ASP A 69 15.48 -17.99 -10.70
CA ASP A 69 14.51 -18.77 -9.95
C ASP A 69 13.75 -17.87 -8.93
N PRO A 70 12.42 -17.83 -8.96
CA PRO A 70 11.64 -16.98 -8.07
C PRO A 70 11.86 -17.26 -6.57
N ILE A 71 12.05 -18.53 -6.19
CA ILE A 71 12.28 -18.92 -4.78
C ILE A 71 13.61 -18.36 -4.29
N GLU A 72 14.68 -18.47 -5.11
CA GLU A 72 15.99 -17.89 -4.77
C GLU A 72 15.90 -16.37 -4.62
N VAL A 73 15.23 -15.67 -5.55
CA VAL A 73 15.07 -14.22 -5.50
C VAL A 73 14.29 -13.79 -4.25
N ILE A 74 13.19 -14.44 -3.94
CA ILE A 74 12.38 -14.11 -2.75
C ILE A 74 13.17 -14.39 -1.48
N LYS A 75 13.96 -15.46 -1.43
CA LYS A 75 14.81 -15.77 -0.28
C LYS A 75 15.84 -14.68 -0.04
N GLU A 76 16.56 -14.24 -1.07
CA GLU A 76 17.52 -13.13 -0.95
C GLU A 76 16.84 -11.85 -0.44
N ILE A 77 15.67 -11.50 -0.96
CA ILE A 77 14.92 -10.32 -0.52
C ILE A 77 14.46 -10.48 0.94
N SER A 78 13.97 -11.65 1.31
CA SER A 78 13.56 -11.96 2.68
C SER A 78 14.70 -11.85 3.68
N ASP A 79 15.89 -12.30 3.32
CA ASP A 79 17.10 -12.23 4.16
C ASP A 79 17.61 -10.79 4.36
N ILE A 80 17.36 -9.89 3.39
CA ILE A 80 17.73 -8.46 3.49
C ILE A 80 16.80 -7.70 4.44
N LEU A 81 15.52 -8.02 4.45
CA LEU A 81 14.51 -7.25 5.15
C LEU A 81 14.25 -7.80 6.57
N PRO A 82 13.97 -6.95 7.57
CA PRO A 82 13.68 -7.41 8.91
C PRO A 82 12.42 -8.27 8.98
N TRP A 83 12.33 -9.12 10.01
CA TRP A 83 11.24 -10.07 10.22
C TRP A 83 9.84 -9.42 10.29
N ASN A 84 9.75 -8.14 10.66
CA ASN A 84 8.50 -7.38 10.79
C ASN A 84 8.17 -6.54 9.54
N SER A 85 8.91 -6.70 8.46
CA SER A 85 8.60 -6.14 7.13
C SER A 85 7.60 -7.03 6.38
N SER A 86 7.31 -6.71 5.12
CA SER A 86 6.46 -7.54 4.26
C SER A 86 7.13 -7.74 2.91
N VAL A 87 7.31 -9.00 2.52
CA VAL A 87 7.77 -9.42 1.18
C VAL A 87 6.60 -10.10 0.49
N SER A 88 5.90 -9.38 -0.40
CA SER A 88 4.76 -9.94 -1.14
C SER A 88 5.23 -10.82 -2.29
N SER A 89 4.98 -12.12 -2.19
CA SER A 89 5.33 -13.16 -3.16
C SER A 89 4.07 -13.70 -3.84
N GLU A 90 3.93 -13.46 -5.15
CA GLU A 90 2.70 -13.75 -5.89
C GLU A 90 2.67 -15.21 -6.35
N VAL A 91 1.63 -15.92 -5.94
CA VAL A 91 1.32 -17.27 -6.42
C VAL A 91 0.37 -17.17 -7.62
N VAL A 92 0.48 -18.14 -8.51
CA VAL A 92 -0.34 -18.28 -9.70
C VAL A 92 -0.99 -19.67 -9.71
N GLY A 93 -2.21 -19.76 -10.23
CA GLY A 93 -2.97 -21.00 -10.34
C GLY A 93 -4.37 -20.70 -10.85
N GLU A 94 -5.03 -21.70 -11.42
CA GLU A 94 -6.42 -21.62 -11.85
C GLU A 94 -7.38 -21.97 -10.69
N THR A 95 -6.91 -22.75 -9.71
CA THR A 95 -7.67 -23.16 -8.53
C THR A 95 -7.05 -22.65 -7.23
N ALA A 96 -7.84 -22.61 -6.16
CA ALA A 96 -7.36 -22.25 -4.84
C ALA A 96 -6.30 -23.25 -4.35
N GLU A 97 -6.51 -24.53 -4.62
CA GLU A 97 -5.61 -25.61 -4.23
C GLU A 97 -4.23 -25.44 -4.85
N GLU A 98 -4.12 -25.11 -6.14
CA GLU A 98 -2.84 -24.82 -6.83
C GLU A 98 -2.12 -23.63 -6.21
N MET A 99 -2.86 -22.55 -5.87
CA MET A 99 -2.29 -21.37 -5.22
C MET A 99 -1.80 -21.68 -3.80
N LEU A 100 -2.52 -22.52 -3.06
CA LEU A 100 -2.12 -22.96 -1.71
C LEU A 100 -0.87 -23.83 -1.76
N GLU A 101 -0.83 -24.82 -2.67
CA GLU A 101 0.36 -25.67 -2.87
C GLU A 101 1.59 -24.84 -3.23
N MET A 102 1.45 -23.89 -4.16
CA MET A 102 2.57 -23.00 -4.51
C MET A 102 3.00 -22.12 -3.34
N SER A 103 2.08 -21.70 -2.46
CA SER A 103 2.38 -20.86 -1.31
C SER A 103 3.29 -21.51 -0.28
N GLU A 104 3.23 -22.84 -0.12
CA GLU A 104 4.06 -23.57 0.83
C GLU A 104 5.55 -23.30 0.62
N SER A 105 6.01 -23.34 -0.63
CA SER A 105 7.42 -23.10 -0.97
C SER A 105 7.90 -21.68 -0.62
N TYR A 106 7.00 -20.68 -0.62
CA TYR A 106 7.34 -19.32 -0.20
C TYR A 106 7.30 -19.17 1.33
N LEU A 107 6.33 -19.80 1.99
CA LEU A 107 6.18 -19.71 3.46
C LEU A 107 7.35 -20.31 4.21
N ASP A 108 8.00 -21.33 3.64
CA ASP A 108 9.23 -21.95 4.19
C ASP A 108 10.44 -21.01 4.19
N ILE A 109 10.39 -19.90 3.45
CA ILE A 109 11.51 -18.95 3.31
C ILE A 109 11.69 -18.10 4.58
N GLY A 110 10.61 -17.56 5.14
CA GLY A 110 10.72 -16.67 6.30
C GLY A 110 9.41 -16.08 6.79
N SER A 111 9.42 -15.57 8.01
CA SER A 111 8.23 -15.01 8.68
C SER A 111 7.76 -13.66 8.13
N ASN A 112 8.56 -12.99 7.30
CA ASN A 112 8.20 -11.73 6.64
C ASN A 112 7.54 -11.93 5.28
N ILE A 113 7.27 -13.17 4.87
CA ILE A 113 6.57 -13.47 3.62
C ILE A 113 5.08 -13.14 3.74
N THR A 114 4.57 -12.48 2.72
CA THR A 114 3.15 -12.22 2.51
C THR A 114 2.74 -12.88 1.19
N ILE A 115 1.81 -13.81 1.24
CA ILE A 115 1.33 -14.48 0.03
C ILE A 115 0.44 -13.51 -0.76
N LYS A 116 0.72 -13.37 -2.06
CA LYS A 116 -0.03 -12.48 -2.93
C LYS A 116 -0.87 -13.31 -3.90
N VAL A 117 -2.19 -13.08 -3.91
CA VAL A 117 -3.17 -13.82 -4.73
C VAL A 117 -4.00 -12.85 -5.58
N PRO A 118 -4.45 -13.26 -6.78
CA PRO A 118 -5.31 -12.41 -7.60
C PRO A 118 -6.72 -12.29 -7.02
N CYS A 119 -7.41 -11.17 -7.29
CA CYS A 119 -8.79 -10.96 -6.90
C CYS A 119 -9.76 -11.72 -7.84
N THR A 120 -9.73 -13.04 -7.76
CA THR A 120 -10.63 -13.96 -8.44
C THR A 120 -11.43 -14.77 -7.41
N TYR A 121 -12.45 -15.51 -7.85
CA TYR A 121 -13.20 -16.40 -6.95
C TYR A 121 -12.26 -17.41 -6.25
N GLU A 122 -11.36 -18.06 -7.00
CA GLU A 122 -10.41 -19.02 -6.46
C GLU A 122 -9.32 -18.34 -5.61
N GLY A 123 -8.82 -17.18 -6.04
CA GLY A 123 -7.86 -16.40 -5.24
C GLY A 123 -8.44 -15.92 -3.89
N LEU A 124 -9.73 -15.58 -3.84
CA LEU A 124 -10.41 -15.25 -2.59
C LEU A 124 -10.64 -16.45 -1.68
N LYS A 125 -10.87 -17.66 -2.23
CA LYS A 125 -10.87 -18.92 -1.46
C LYS A 125 -9.50 -19.20 -0.85
N ALA A 126 -8.43 -19.10 -1.64
CA ALA A 126 -7.06 -19.23 -1.15
C ALA A 126 -6.74 -18.19 -0.07
N CYS A 127 -7.13 -16.93 -0.28
CA CYS A 127 -7.00 -15.87 0.72
C CYS A 127 -7.68 -16.25 2.03
N LYS A 128 -8.92 -16.77 1.98
CA LYS A 128 -9.67 -17.17 3.17
C LYS A 128 -8.97 -18.28 3.94
N GLU A 129 -8.46 -19.27 3.24
CA GLU A 129 -7.74 -20.40 3.87
C GLU A 129 -6.44 -19.94 4.53
N LEU A 130 -5.60 -19.18 3.78
CA LEU A 130 -4.35 -18.65 4.30
C LEU A 130 -4.57 -17.73 5.52
N SER A 131 -5.54 -16.80 5.43
CA SER A 131 -5.83 -15.88 6.54
C SER A 131 -6.40 -16.57 7.77
N SER A 132 -7.11 -17.70 7.60
CA SER A 132 -7.60 -18.51 8.72
C SER A 132 -6.48 -19.24 9.47
N ASN A 133 -5.32 -19.39 8.82
CA ASN A 133 -4.08 -19.91 9.40
C ASN A 133 -3.09 -18.80 9.79
N GLU A 134 -3.59 -17.55 9.97
CA GLU A 134 -2.81 -16.38 10.37
C GLU A 134 -1.69 -15.98 9.38
N ILE A 135 -1.73 -16.49 8.13
CA ILE A 135 -0.78 -16.12 7.08
C ILE A 135 -1.19 -14.78 6.47
N PRO A 136 -0.28 -13.79 6.40
CA PRO A 136 -0.61 -12.50 5.80
C PRO A 136 -0.81 -12.65 4.28
N VAL A 137 -1.92 -12.06 3.78
CA VAL A 137 -2.30 -12.15 2.37
C VAL A 137 -2.47 -10.77 1.76
N ASN A 138 -1.90 -10.58 0.57
CA ASN A 138 -2.07 -9.42 -0.29
C ASN A 138 -2.94 -9.78 -1.49
N VAL A 139 -4.21 -9.35 -1.49
CA VAL A 139 -5.09 -9.56 -2.64
C VAL A 139 -4.81 -8.50 -3.70
N THR A 140 -4.32 -8.94 -4.85
CA THR A 140 -3.87 -8.08 -5.95
C THR A 140 -4.86 -8.02 -7.11
N LEU A 141 -4.57 -7.18 -8.12
CA LEU A 141 -5.43 -6.93 -9.26
C LEU A 141 -6.82 -6.40 -8.87
N ILE A 142 -6.81 -5.45 -7.93
CA ILE A 142 -8.00 -4.74 -7.51
C ILE A 142 -8.22 -3.53 -8.43
N PHE A 143 -9.39 -3.46 -9.03
CA PHE A 143 -9.80 -2.38 -9.95
C PHE A 143 -11.14 -1.76 -9.58
N THR A 144 -11.82 -2.27 -8.55
CA THR A 144 -13.10 -1.75 -8.05
C THR A 144 -13.18 -1.84 -6.54
N THR A 145 -13.96 -0.94 -5.93
CA THR A 145 -14.25 -0.96 -4.50
C THR A 145 -14.98 -2.24 -4.07
N ALA A 146 -15.83 -2.80 -4.95
CA ALA A 146 -16.49 -4.08 -4.69
C ALA A 146 -15.50 -5.25 -4.53
N GLN A 147 -14.45 -5.30 -5.36
CA GLN A 147 -13.39 -6.29 -5.22
C GLN A 147 -12.65 -6.14 -3.88
N ALA A 148 -12.33 -4.91 -3.48
CA ALA A 148 -11.69 -4.64 -2.19
C ALA A 148 -12.57 -5.08 -1.00
N ILE A 149 -13.88 -4.87 -1.07
CA ILE A 149 -14.83 -5.36 -0.05
C ILE A 149 -14.79 -6.89 0.05
N LEU A 150 -14.79 -7.61 -1.07
CA LEU A 150 -14.70 -9.08 -1.06
C LEU A 150 -13.36 -9.56 -0.49
N ALA A 151 -12.26 -8.92 -0.87
CA ALA A 151 -10.93 -9.25 -0.35
C ALA A 151 -10.84 -9.05 1.17
N SER A 152 -11.39 -7.96 1.71
CA SER A 152 -11.43 -7.75 3.16
C SER A 152 -12.29 -8.80 3.89
N LYS A 153 -13.40 -9.25 3.28
CA LYS A 153 -14.24 -10.34 3.80
C LYS A 153 -13.54 -11.68 3.79
N ALA A 154 -12.65 -11.91 2.83
CA ALA A 154 -11.80 -13.10 2.78
C ALA A 154 -10.67 -13.08 3.83
N GLY A 155 -10.44 -11.94 4.51
CA GLY A 155 -9.42 -11.81 5.55
C GLY A 155 -8.08 -11.27 5.05
N ALA A 156 -8.04 -10.61 3.89
CA ALA A 156 -6.83 -10.01 3.35
C ALA A 156 -6.16 -9.05 4.33
N THR A 157 -4.83 -9.16 4.49
CA THR A 157 -4.00 -8.20 5.22
C THR A 157 -3.85 -6.91 4.41
N TYR A 158 -3.63 -7.05 3.11
CA TYR A 158 -3.52 -5.96 2.15
C TYR A 158 -4.45 -6.17 0.96
N VAL A 159 -4.95 -5.07 0.41
CA VAL A 159 -5.52 -5.02 -0.94
C VAL A 159 -4.66 -4.11 -1.80
N SER A 160 -4.35 -4.56 -3.02
CA SER A 160 -3.51 -3.81 -3.96
C SER A 160 -4.33 -3.27 -5.13
N PRO A 161 -5.00 -2.09 -5.00
CA PRO A 161 -5.62 -1.39 -6.11
C PRO A 161 -4.56 -0.82 -7.07
N PHE A 162 -4.77 -1.01 -8.38
CA PHE A 162 -3.80 -0.73 -9.43
C PHE A 162 -3.99 0.66 -10.04
N VAL A 163 -3.50 1.70 -9.38
CA VAL A 163 -3.63 3.11 -9.76
C VAL A 163 -3.23 3.36 -11.22
N GLY A 164 -2.02 2.97 -11.61
CA GLY A 164 -1.51 3.25 -12.95
C GLY A 164 -2.27 2.53 -14.06
N ARG A 165 -2.70 1.26 -13.84
CA ARG A 165 -3.50 0.54 -14.83
C ARG A 165 -4.91 1.13 -14.99
N VAL A 166 -5.49 1.70 -13.93
CA VAL A 166 -6.76 2.42 -13.99
C VAL A 166 -6.62 3.67 -14.85
N TYR A 167 -5.52 4.42 -14.69
CA TYR A 167 -5.21 5.56 -15.55
C TYR A 167 -5.01 5.17 -17.02
N ASP A 168 -4.47 3.99 -17.31
CA ASP A 168 -4.35 3.48 -18.70
C ASP A 168 -5.71 3.32 -19.41
N GLN A 169 -6.79 3.17 -18.64
CA GLN A 169 -8.17 3.11 -19.13
C GLN A 169 -8.87 4.47 -19.09
N HIS A 170 -8.15 5.56 -18.86
CA HIS A 170 -8.67 6.93 -18.70
C HIS A 170 -9.64 7.11 -17.54
N TRP A 171 -9.57 6.23 -16.52
CA TRP A 171 -10.31 6.35 -15.26
C TRP A 171 -9.40 6.92 -14.17
N ASP A 172 -9.98 7.45 -13.10
CA ASP A 172 -9.21 8.03 -12.00
C ASP A 172 -8.79 6.97 -10.97
N GLY A 173 -7.51 6.56 -11.03
CA GLY A 173 -6.95 5.58 -10.09
C GLY A 173 -6.82 6.09 -8.66
N ILE A 174 -6.74 7.41 -8.43
CA ILE A 174 -6.71 7.99 -7.08
C ILE A 174 -8.10 7.97 -6.45
N SER A 175 -9.16 8.22 -7.22
CA SER A 175 -10.53 8.08 -6.73
C SER A 175 -10.84 6.64 -6.28
N LEU A 176 -10.29 5.62 -6.96
CA LEU A 176 -10.42 4.23 -6.51
C LEU A 176 -9.80 4.01 -5.11
N ILE A 177 -8.62 4.60 -4.83
CA ILE A 177 -8.00 4.53 -3.50
C ILE A 177 -8.89 5.22 -2.47
N GLU A 178 -9.40 6.41 -2.78
CA GLU A 178 -10.27 7.20 -1.90
C GLU A 178 -11.54 6.42 -1.52
N GLU A 179 -12.25 5.88 -2.51
CA GLU A 179 -13.47 5.09 -2.29
C GLU A 179 -13.22 3.86 -1.40
N ILE A 180 -12.16 3.09 -1.66
CA ILE A 180 -11.80 1.92 -0.83
C ILE A 180 -11.47 2.37 0.59
N SER A 181 -10.68 3.43 0.74
CA SER A 181 -10.25 3.96 2.04
C SER A 181 -11.43 4.47 2.87
N ASP A 182 -12.40 5.13 2.23
CA ASP A 182 -13.60 5.64 2.89
C ASP A 182 -14.53 4.50 3.36
N VAL A 183 -14.72 3.48 2.53
CA VAL A 183 -15.48 2.28 2.91
C VAL A 183 -14.81 1.58 4.10
N TYR A 184 -13.50 1.39 4.05
CA TYR A 184 -12.76 0.72 5.11
C TYR A 184 -12.77 1.52 6.42
N ALA A 185 -12.65 2.85 6.34
CA ALA A 185 -12.78 3.73 7.50
C ALA A 185 -14.19 3.69 8.10
N THR A 186 -15.24 3.77 7.26
CA THR A 186 -16.65 3.74 7.69
C THR A 186 -17.01 2.47 8.46
N HIS A 187 -16.44 1.33 8.03
CA HIS A 187 -16.76 0.03 8.60
C HIS A 187 -15.66 -0.53 9.54
N SER A 188 -14.66 0.30 9.89
CA SER A 188 -13.54 -0.10 10.75
C SER A 188 -12.84 -1.39 10.26
N VAL A 189 -12.63 -1.51 8.95
CA VAL A 189 -11.95 -2.65 8.33
C VAL A 189 -10.45 -2.58 8.61
N ASN A 190 -9.86 -3.68 9.06
CA ASN A 190 -8.43 -3.76 9.40
C ASN A 190 -7.51 -3.95 8.18
N THR A 191 -8.05 -4.44 7.06
CA THR A 191 -7.30 -4.61 5.81
C THR A 191 -6.69 -3.29 5.35
N LYS A 192 -5.39 -3.30 5.00
CA LYS A 192 -4.65 -2.11 4.60
C LYS A 192 -4.74 -1.87 3.09
N VAL A 193 -4.88 -0.60 2.71
CA VAL A 193 -4.90 -0.18 1.31
C VAL A 193 -3.47 0.07 0.84
N LEU A 194 -2.98 -0.82 -0.04
CA LEU A 194 -1.66 -0.76 -0.64
C LEU A 194 -1.79 -0.28 -2.09
N ALA A 195 -1.58 1.02 -2.32
CA ALA A 195 -1.63 1.60 -3.66
C ALA A 195 -0.51 1.02 -4.52
N ALA A 196 -0.87 0.32 -5.59
CA ALA A 196 0.04 -0.40 -6.47
C ALA A 196 0.02 0.16 -7.91
N SER A 197 0.96 -0.32 -8.74
CA SER A 197 1.09 0.17 -10.13
C SER A 197 1.32 1.69 -10.20
N ILE A 198 1.97 2.26 -9.21
CA ILE A 198 2.36 3.68 -9.16
C ILE A 198 3.48 3.92 -10.17
N ARG A 199 3.41 5.06 -10.89
CA ARG A 199 4.37 5.38 -11.97
C ARG A 199 5.13 6.69 -11.75
N GLU A 200 4.61 7.58 -10.91
CA GLU A 200 5.18 8.89 -10.66
C GLU A 200 5.03 9.36 -9.22
N ALA A 201 5.92 10.26 -8.78
CA ALA A 201 5.95 10.80 -7.42
C ALA A 201 4.64 11.47 -7.00
N ARG A 202 3.95 12.13 -7.93
CA ARG A 202 2.68 12.79 -7.66
C ARG A 202 1.59 11.80 -7.25
N GLN A 203 1.55 10.62 -7.87
CA GLN A 203 0.59 9.57 -7.51
C GLN A 203 0.81 9.07 -6.09
N VAL A 204 2.08 8.95 -5.63
CA VAL A 204 2.40 8.59 -4.24
C VAL A 204 1.79 9.59 -3.25
N SER A 205 2.06 10.89 -3.46
CA SER A 205 1.52 11.95 -2.60
C SER A 205 0.00 11.96 -2.57
N HIS A 206 -0.63 11.77 -3.72
CA HIS A 206 -2.08 11.75 -3.83
C HIS A 206 -2.70 10.50 -3.18
N ALA A 207 -2.10 9.32 -3.37
CA ALA A 207 -2.57 8.08 -2.76
C ALA A 207 -2.56 8.18 -1.22
N PHE A 208 -1.47 8.65 -0.62
CA PHE A 208 -1.41 8.87 0.83
C PHE A 208 -2.41 9.95 1.29
N ARG A 209 -2.58 11.04 0.54
CA ARG A 209 -3.53 12.10 0.86
C ARG A 209 -4.97 11.60 0.97
N VAL A 210 -5.36 10.66 0.09
CA VAL A 210 -6.72 10.10 0.07
C VAL A 210 -6.85 8.83 0.90
N GLY A 211 -5.80 8.42 1.60
CA GLY A 211 -5.89 7.41 2.66
C GLY A 211 -5.32 6.05 2.33
N ALA A 212 -4.45 5.90 1.34
CA ALA A 212 -3.62 4.71 1.26
C ALA A 212 -2.80 4.54 2.56
N ASP A 213 -2.70 3.32 3.06
CA ASP A 213 -1.81 2.98 4.18
C ASP A 213 -0.37 2.76 3.67
N ILE A 214 -0.24 2.26 2.45
CA ILE A 214 1.02 1.84 1.82
C ILE A 214 1.02 2.26 0.36
N CYS A 215 2.17 2.68 -0.16
CA CYS A 215 2.42 2.77 -1.60
C CYS A 215 3.56 1.83 -1.97
N THR A 216 3.36 0.97 -2.98
CA THR A 216 4.47 0.21 -3.58
C THR A 216 4.86 0.85 -4.90
N ILE A 217 6.15 1.14 -5.05
CA ILE A 217 6.67 1.97 -6.13
C ILE A 217 7.90 1.34 -6.79
N PRO A 218 8.07 1.50 -8.12
CA PRO A 218 9.30 1.15 -8.80
C PRO A 218 10.49 1.97 -8.27
N VAL A 219 11.69 1.43 -8.38
CA VAL A 219 12.94 2.11 -7.97
C VAL A 219 13.11 3.48 -8.66
N THR A 220 12.71 3.59 -9.93
CA THR A 220 12.73 4.87 -10.66
C THR A 220 11.82 5.94 -10.04
N THR A 221 10.64 5.53 -9.57
CA THR A 221 9.71 6.41 -8.86
C THR A 221 10.28 6.79 -7.49
N PHE A 222 10.89 5.85 -6.76
CA PHE A 222 11.56 6.15 -5.49
C PHE A 222 12.58 7.28 -5.66
N TYR A 223 13.49 7.17 -6.64
CA TYR A 223 14.47 8.23 -6.91
C TYR A 223 13.84 9.57 -7.32
N SER A 224 12.64 9.55 -7.88
CA SER A 224 11.94 10.79 -8.26
C SER A 224 11.29 11.52 -7.09
N LEU A 225 11.08 10.86 -5.94
CA LEU A 225 10.40 11.44 -4.78
C LEU A 225 11.16 12.64 -4.17
N TYR A 226 12.49 12.62 -4.23
CA TYR A 226 13.31 13.70 -3.66
C TYR A 226 13.96 14.59 -4.73
N LYS A 227 13.73 14.36 -6.02
CA LYS A 227 14.23 15.24 -7.08
C LYS A 227 13.44 16.53 -7.12
N SER A 228 14.13 17.67 -6.91
CA SER A 228 13.55 19.00 -6.98
C SER A 228 14.59 20.02 -7.41
N ILE A 229 14.31 20.74 -8.50
CA ILE A 229 15.15 21.85 -8.96
C ILE A 229 15.31 22.93 -7.90
N LEU A 230 14.28 23.14 -7.07
CA LEU A 230 14.33 24.14 -5.99
C LEU A 230 15.24 23.67 -4.85
N THR A 231 15.27 22.37 -4.55
CA THR A 231 16.20 21.81 -3.57
C THR A 231 17.64 21.97 -4.06
N ASP A 232 17.91 21.65 -5.31
CA ASP A 232 19.25 21.77 -5.91
C ASP A 232 19.75 23.22 -5.86
N LYS A 233 18.90 24.18 -6.27
CA LYS A 233 19.22 25.62 -6.18
C LYS A 233 19.41 26.09 -4.74
N GLY A 234 18.59 25.60 -3.81
CA GLY A 234 18.74 25.94 -2.38
C GLY A 234 20.06 25.46 -1.82
N LEU A 235 20.47 24.22 -2.17
CA LEU A 235 21.77 23.68 -1.78
C LEU A 235 22.93 24.48 -2.35
N GLU A 236 22.85 24.89 -3.62
CA GLU A 236 23.87 25.74 -4.24
C GLU A 236 24.05 27.05 -3.48
N ILE A 237 22.96 27.74 -3.14
CA ILE A 237 23.00 28.98 -2.34
C ILE A 237 23.63 28.71 -0.97
N PHE A 238 23.16 27.71 -0.24
CA PHE A 238 23.66 27.41 1.11
C PHE A 238 25.13 27.01 1.11
N ASN A 239 25.59 26.25 0.11
CA ASN A 239 27.01 25.88 -0.01
C ASN A 239 27.89 27.11 -0.28
N ASN A 240 27.43 28.04 -1.14
CA ASN A 240 28.16 29.28 -1.42
C ASN A 240 28.23 30.18 -0.17
N ASP A 241 27.11 30.33 0.56
CA ASP A 241 27.08 31.13 1.78
C ASP A 241 28.02 30.50 2.84
N TRP A 242 27.97 29.17 3.01
CA TRP A 242 28.85 28.47 3.94
C TRP A 242 30.32 28.62 3.61
N ALA A 243 30.69 28.57 2.31
CA ALA A 243 32.07 28.77 1.87
C ALA A 243 32.61 30.20 2.07
N SER A 244 31.70 31.16 2.35
CA SER A 244 32.04 32.59 2.60
C SER A 244 32.26 32.94 4.09
N ILE A 245 31.97 32.01 5.01
CA ILE A 245 32.20 32.14 6.46
C ILE A 245 33.61 31.64 6.84
#